data_792ae55ac9ae0dccb16c3d6f8be47bef
#
_entry.id   792ae55ac9ae0dccb16c3d6f8be47bef
#
_cell.length_a   1.000
_cell.length_b   1.000
_cell.length_c   1.000
_cell.angle_alpha   90.00
_cell.angle_beta   90.00
_cell.angle_gamma   90.00
#
_symmetry.space_group_name_H-M   'P 1'
#
loop_
_entity.id
_entity.type
_entity.pdbx_description
1 polymer ?
#
loop_
_entity_poly.entity_id
_entity_poly.type
_entity_poly.pdbx_seq_one_letter_code
_entity_poly.pdbx_strand_id
1 'polypeptide(L)'
;VELTIDRNIQQMCEQELKAGIDKTHATGGTCMVMDPNTGALLAMDDEPSFKLSTLDLSADPQGDGFKDGAVTDIFEPGSVFKLFTMSAGIDSGKVNPNTTYIDTCQVVVAQRIFHNWDYSCNGPTTMTTVLVRSLNLGTLWLTTKVLGPDIFYRYIRAFGFGEPSGSGLSGDASGIVRSNADADWSLADLASNSFGQGISVSALQMITGVAAIVNGGNLMQPYLVKEVHSNGTTRLTQPTVRRRVISSETAATIREMMQQVLQANTLAPVPGYTAGGKSGTAYVPTVATKNSAGDAYAQEVTIPSYIGFAPFDHPRVLIYIKLDNLKSADFGGVLTAPMFSHLASEILTYLDVTPDRPLPAATEITAAGR
;
A
#
# COMPACT_ATOMS: atom_id res chain seq x y z
N VAL A 1 18.98 13.57 19.53
CA VAL A 1 18.30 13.29 18.27
C VAL A 1 16.80 13.48 18.50
N GLU A 2 16.14 14.22 17.62
CA GLU A 2 14.69 14.34 17.57
C GLU A 2 14.18 13.61 16.32
N LEU A 3 13.11 12.83 16.49
CA LEU A 3 12.52 12.05 15.40
C LEU A 3 11.35 12.83 14.75
N THR A 4 10.96 12.40 13.56
CA THR A 4 9.73 12.87 12.88
C THR A 4 8.47 12.24 13.45
N ILE A 5 8.62 11.16 14.23
CA ILE A 5 7.50 10.48 14.89
C ILE A 5 6.75 11.46 15.80
N ASP A 6 5.47 11.61 15.55
CA ASP A 6 4.55 12.28 16.46
C ASP A 6 4.00 11.24 17.44
N ARG A 7 4.22 11.48 18.73
CA ARG A 7 3.84 10.54 19.78
C ARG A 7 2.34 10.19 19.78
N ASN A 8 1.48 11.17 19.49
CA ASN A 8 0.04 10.93 19.51
C ASN A 8 -0.40 10.16 18.27
N ILE A 9 0.15 10.49 17.09
CA ILE A 9 -0.13 9.76 15.85
C ILE A 9 0.40 8.32 15.96
N GLN A 10 1.59 8.11 16.55
CA GLN A 10 2.12 6.79 16.83
C GLN A 10 1.18 5.97 17.73
N GLN A 11 0.70 6.57 18.82
CA GLN A 11 -0.23 5.91 19.72
C GLN A 11 -1.57 5.56 19.05
N MET A 12 -2.09 6.43 18.17
CA MET A 12 -3.30 6.13 17.38
C MET A 12 -3.07 4.93 16.46
N CYS A 13 -1.89 4.85 15.79
CA CYS A 13 -1.51 3.72 14.96
C CYS A 13 -1.45 2.41 15.76
N GLU A 14 -0.75 2.41 16.90
CA GLU A 14 -0.62 1.24 17.77
C GLU A 14 -1.98 0.71 18.24
N GLN A 15 -2.86 1.63 18.66
CA GLN A 15 -4.21 1.26 19.12
C GLN A 15 -5.06 0.68 18.00
N GLU A 16 -5.06 1.32 16.82
CA GLU A 16 -5.85 0.86 15.67
C GLU A 16 -5.33 -0.46 15.11
N LEU A 17 -4.00 -0.62 15.00
CA LEU A 17 -3.38 -1.85 14.52
C LEU A 17 -3.68 -3.02 15.46
N LYS A 18 -3.48 -2.81 16.76
CA LYS A 18 -3.79 -3.82 17.78
C LYS A 18 -5.25 -4.21 17.77
N ALA A 19 -6.17 -3.26 17.70
CA ALA A 19 -7.61 -3.54 17.61
C ALA A 19 -7.95 -4.34 16.35
N GLY A 20 -7.32 -4.03 15.21
CA GLY A 20 -7.46 -4.75 13.96
C GLY A 20 -6.98 -6.20 14.08
N ILE A 21 -5.80 -6.42 14.66
CA ILE A 21 -5.22 -7.76 14.90
C ILE A 21 -6.11 -8.58 15.84
N ASP A 22 -6.52 -8.01 16.98
CA ASP A 22 -7.37 -8.69 17.97
C ASP A 22 -8.73 -9.11 17.36
N LYS A 23 -9.33 -8.23 16.54
CA LYS A 23 -10.61 -8.48 15.87
C LYS A 23 -10.53 -9.54 14.79
N THR A 24 -9.44 -9.59 14.05
CA THR A 24 -9.31 -10.45 12.85
C THR A 24 -8.52 -11.71 13.10
N HIS A 25 -7.84 -11.80 14.25
CA HIS A 25 -6.90 -12.88 14.58
C HIS A 25 -5.74 -12.99 13.58
N ALA A 26 -5.33 -11.87 13.00
CA ALA A 26 -4.11 -11.78 12.21
C ALA A 26 -2.88 -12.13 13.07
N THR A 27 -1.82 -12.62 12.46
CA THR A 27 -0.60 -12.97 13.20
C THR A 27 0.28 -11.76 13.51
N GLY A 28 0.01 -10.64 12.85
CA GLY A 28 0.72 -9.38 12.96
C GLY A 28 0.16 -8.34 12.00
N GLY A 29 0.89 -7.25 11.82
CA GLY A 29 0.52 -6.21 10.88
C GLY A 29 1.41 -5.00 10.99
N THR A 30 1.24 -4.08 10.04
CA THR A 30 1.99 -2.81 9.99
C THR A 30 1.03 -1.64 9.81
N CYS A 31 1.25 -0.56 10.54
CA CYS A 31 0.59 0.73 10.36
C CYS A 31 1.63 1.83 10.21
N MET A 32 1.56 2.59 9.11
CA MET A 32 2.47 3.69 8.83
C MET A 32 1.71 4.95 8.47
N VAL A 33 2.18 6.09 8.98
CA VAL A 33 1.70 7.43 8.60
C VAL A 33 2.88 8.26 8.11
N MET A 34 2.73 8.84 6.93
CA MET A 34 3.74 9.68 6.29
C MET A 34 3.15 11.04 5.89
N ASP A 35 3.90 12.11 6.05
CA ASP A 35 3.67 13.33 5.29
C ASP A 35 4.12 13.09 3.84
N PRO A 36 3.19 12.99 2.87
CA PRO A 36 3.56 12.65 1.50
C PRO A 36 4.40 13.72 0.80
N ASN A 37 4.35 14.95 1.28
CA ASN A 37 5.04 16.09 0.67
C ASN A 37 6.53 16.17 1.04
N THR A 38 6.87 15.66 2.22
CA THR A 38 8.24 15.72 2.76
C THR A 38 8.93 14.36 2.83
N GLY A 39 8.16 13.28 2.93
CA GLY A 39 8.66 11.93 3.20
C GLY A 39 8.94 11.67 4.70
N ALA A 40 8.55 12.59 5.59
CA ALA A 40 8.65 12.42 7.03
C ALA A 40 7.72 11.29 7.51
N LEU A 41 8.26 10.33 8.24
CA LEU A 41 7.46 9.28 8.90
C LEU A 41 6.92 9.85 10.20
N LEU A 42 5.59 10.00 10.30
CA LEU A 42 4.89 10.54 11.47
C LEU A 42 4.53 9.44 12.46
N ALA A 43 4.33 8.21 11.98
CA ALA A 43 4.19 7.00 12.76
C ALA A 43 4.69 5.80 11.96
N MET A 44 5.22 4.81 12.66
CA MET A 44 5.62 3.53 12.10
C MET A 44 5.47 2.48 13.22
N ASP A 45 4.51 1.58 13.05
CA ASP A 45 4.18 0.54 13.98
C ASP A 45 4.13 -0.81 13.27
N ASP A 46 4.74 -1.81 13.90
CA ASP A 46 4.80 -3.17 13.38
C ASP A 46 4.57 -4.16 14.53
N GLU A 47 3.57 -5.04 14.37
CA GLU A 47 3.22 -6.03 15.38
C GLU A 47 3.48 -7.45 14.84
N PRO A 48 4.01 -8.36 15.69
CA PRO A 48 4.24 -8.22 17.13
C PRO A 48 5.47 -7.38 17.44
N SER A 49 5.32 -6.41 18.36
CA SER A 49 6.41 -5.56 18.84
C SER A 49 6.97 -6.04 20.17
N PHE A 50 8.05 -5.42 20.64
CA PHE A 50 8.71 -5.76 21.89
C PHE A 50 8.76 -4.56 22.86
N LYS A 51 8.84 -4.86 24.15
CA LYS A 51 9.02 -3.83 25.19
C LYS A 51 10.49 -3.73 25.58
N LEU A 52 11.10 -2.57 25.38
CA LEU A 52 12.49 -2.30 25.76
C LEU A 52 12.77 -2.59 27.25
N SER A 53 11.79 -2.37 28.12
CA SER A 53 11.94 -2.61 29.58
C SER A 53 12.01 -4.08 29.98
N THR A 54 11.55 -4.99 29.13
CA THR A 54 11.54 -6.44 29.36
C THR A 54 12.35 -7.19 28.31
N LEU A 55 13.20 -6.48 27.59
CA LEU A 55 14.02 -7.01 26.52
C LEU A 55 15.06 -7.98 27.07
N ASP A 56 14.97 -9.25 26.66
CA ASP A 56 15.97 -10.28 26.94
C ASP A 56 16.68 -10.68 25.64
N LEU A 57 17.83 -10.08 25.39
CA LEU A 57 18.66 -10.38 24.22
C LEU A 57 19.14 -11.84 24.18
N SER A 58 19.13 -12.55 25.32
CA SER A 58 19.51 -13.95 25.36
C SER A 58 18.42 -14.90 24.87
N ALA A 59 17.17 -14.46 24.90
CA ALA A 59 16.02 -15.21 24.42
C ALA A 59 15.88 -15.19 22.88
N ASP A 60 16.48 -14.20 22.21
CA ASP A 60 16.50 -14.07 20.75
C ASP A 60 17.94 -13.80 20.22
N PRO A 61 18.79 -14.84 20.19
CA PRO A 61 20.19 -14.69 19.74
C PRO A 61 20.35 -14.27 18.27
N GLN A 62 19.33 -14.51 17.42
CA GLN A 62 19.31 -14.09 16.02
C GLN A 62 18.79 -12.66 15.85
N GLY A 63 18.12 -12.10 16.85
CA GLY A 63 17.56 -10.76 16.80
C GLY A 63 16.33 -10.63 15.91
N ASP A 64 15.62 -11.73 15.64
CA ASP A 64 14.44 -11.72 14.76
C ASP A 64 13.29 -10.90 15.34
N GLY A 65 13.13 -10.90 16.67
CA GLY A 65 12.14 -10.10 17.38
C GLY A 65 12.48 -8.60 17.48
N PHE A 66 13.68 -8.18 17.01
CA PHE A 66 14.11 -6.77 16.99
C PHE A 66 14.11 -6.15 15.59
N LYS A 67 13.65 -6.90 14.60
CA LYS A 67 13.47 -6.39 13.26
C LYS A 67 12.24 -5.50 13.20
N ASP A 68 12.34 -4.40 12.50
CA ASP A 68 11.20 -3.59 12.12
C ASP A 68 10.65 -4.13 10.81
N GLY A 69 9.58 -4.92 10.88
CA GLY A 69 8.98 -5.58 9.72
C GLY A 69 8.46 -4.59 8.67
N ALA A 70 8.12 -3.36 9.07
CA ALA A 70 7.74 -2.31 8.12
C ALA A 70 8.88 -2.00 7.11
N VAL A 71 10.12 -2.23 7.52
CA VAL A 71 11.34 -1.93 6.76
C VAL A 71 11.98 -3.19 6.19
N THR A 72 12.02 -4.28 6.98
CA THR A 72 12.79 -5.49 6.67
C THR A 72 11.99 -6.56 5.94
N ASP A 73 10.69 -6.67 6.23
CA ASP A 73 9.86 -7.74 5.71
C ASP A 73 9.33 -7.41 4.33
N ILE A 74 9.45 -8.36 3.43
CA ILE A 74 8.97 -8.22 2.06
C ILE A 74 7.77 -9.13 1.83
N PHE A 75 6.77 -8.61 1.16
CA PHE A 75 5.52 -9.31 0.85
C PHE A 75 5.01 -8.93 -0.54
N GLU A 76 4.12 -9.72 -1.10
CA GLU A 76 3.43 -9.37 -2.34
C GLU A 76 2.38 -8.30 -2.06
N PRO A 77 2.43 -7.10 -2.70
CA PRO A 77 1.56 -5.97 -2.34
C PRO A 77 0.10 -6.14 -2.81
N GLY A 78 -0.17 -7.07 -3.71
CA GLY A 78 -1.49 -7.26 -4.28
C GLY A 78 -2.01 -6.00 -4.98
N SER A 79 -3.33 -5.80 -4.95
CA SER A 79 -4.04 -4.79 -5.76
C SER A 79 -3.69 -3.33 -5.48
N VAL A 80 -3.02 -2.99 -4.39
CA VAL A 80 -2.47 -1.64 -4.20
C VAL A 80 -1.45 -1.32 -5.30
N PHE A 81 -0.71 -2.33 -5.76
CA PHE A 81 0.30 -2.19 -6.82
C PHE A 81 -0.26 -1.73 -8.17
N LYS A 82 -1.57 -1.92 -8.41
CA LYS A 82 -2.26 -1.43 -9.62
C LYS A 82 -2.16 0.09 -9.79
N LEU A 83 -1.94 0.85 -8.72
CA LEU A 83 -1.71 2.28 -8.78
C LEU A 83 -0.45 2.61 -9.62
N PHE A 84 0.62 1.84 -9.45
CA PHE A 84 1.87 2.03 -10.20
C PHE A 84 1.74 1.60 -11.65
N THR A 85 1.04 0.48 -11.89
CA THR A 85 0.74 0.00 -13.24
C THR A 85 -0.09 1.01 -14.02
N MET A 86 -1.12 1.57 -13.39
CA MET A 86 -1.98 2.58 -14.01
C MET A 86 -1.21 3.88 -14.23
N SER A 87 -0.36 4.29 -13.27
CA SER A 87 0.52 5.45 -13.42
C SER A 87 1.44 5.31 -14.64
N ALA A 88 2.06 4.13 -14.81
CA ALA A 88 2.90 3.86 -15.98
C ALA A 88 2.11 3.97 -17.30
N GLY A 89 0.88 3.48 -17.32
CA GLY A 89 0.00 3.54 -18.50
C GLY A 89 -0.37 4.96 -18.89
N ILE A 90 -0.75 5.78 -17.92
CA ILE A 90 -1.19 7.17 -18.14
C ILE A 90 0.01 8.07 -18.42
N ASP A 91 1.08 8.01 -17.62
CA ASP A 91 2.25 8.88 -17.77
C ASP A 91 3.00 8.62 -19.09
N SER A 92 3.01 7.39 -19.58
CA SER A 92 3.57 7.06 -20.90
C SER A 92 2.69 7.49 -22.08
N GLY A 93 1.51 8.06 -21.81
CA GLY A 93 0.53 8.47 -22.84
C GLY A 93 -0.11 7.33 -23.61
N LYS A 94 0.01 6.09 -23.10
CA LYS A 94 -0.52 4.89 -23.78
C LYS A 94 -2.00 4.68 -23.53
N VAL A 95 -2.49 5.11 -22.36
CA VAL A 95 -3.91 5.05 -21.99
C VAL A 95 -4.30 6.33 -21.24
N ASN A 96 -5.59 6.56 -21.10
CA ASN A 96 -6.20 7.56 -20.23
C ASN A 96 -7.32 6.91 -19.39
N PRO A 97 -7.93 7.59 -18.42
CA PRO A 97 -8.97 7.03 -17.56
C PRO A 97 -10.16 6.40 -18.31
N ASN A 98 -10.49 6.92 -19.51
CA ASN A 98 -11.61 6.49 -20.34
C ASN A 98 -11.21 5.45 -21.39
N THR A 99 -9.92 5.11 -21.52
CA THR A 99 -9.49 4.03 -22.41
C THR A 99 -10.13 2.73 -22.00
N THR A 100 -10.75 2.01 -22.96
CA THR A 100 -11.47 0.77 -22.73
C THR A 100 -10.68 -0.44 -23.21
N TYR A 101 -10.86 -1.55 -22.51
CA TYR A 101 -10.50 -2.89 -22.97
C TYR A 101 -11.72 -3.82 -22.85
N ILE A 102 -11.63 -4.99 -23.47
CA ILE A 102 -12.68 -6.01 -23.34
C ILE A 102 -12.25 -7.02 -22.28
N ASP A 103 -13.01 -7.08 -21.19
CA ASP A 103 -12.84 -8.09 -20.14
C ASP A 103 -13.52 -9.38 -20.56
N THR A 104 -12.73 -10.42 -20.79
CA THR A 104 -13.16 -11.73 -21.33
C THR A 104 -13.27 -12.82 -20.26
N CYS A 105 -13.44 -12.47 -18.98
CA CYS A 105 -13.58 -13.35 -17.82
C CYS A 105 -12.27 -14.04 -17.44
N GLN A 106 -11.51 -14.52 -18.40
CA GLN A 106 -10.21 -15.14 -18.22
C GLN A 106 -9.30 -14.84 -19.41
N VAL A 107 -8.00 -14.87 -19.14
CA VAL A 107 -6.94 -14.69 -20.15
C VAL A 107 -5.85 -15.72 -19.90
N VAL A 108 -5.36 -16.34 -20.97
CA VAL A 108 -4.20 -17.26 -20.92
C VAL A 108 -2.95 -16.50 -21.33
N VAL A 109 -1.94 -16.46 -20.46
CA VAL A 109 -0.63 -15.87 -20.72
C VAL A 109 0.45 -16.87 -20.36
N ALA A 110 1.32 -17.22 -21.30
CA ALA A 110 2.41 -18.19 -21.09
C ALA A 110 1.93 -19.48 -20.37
N GLN A 111 0.82 -20.06 -20.85
CA GLN A 111 0.17 -21.28 -20.33
C GLN A 111 -0.45 -21.16 -18.93
N ARG A 112 -0.46 -19.97 -18.31
CA ARG A 112 -1.17 -19.70 -17.07
C ARG A 112 -2.51 -19.02 -17.34
N ILE A 113 -3.55 -19.43 -16.60
CA ILE A 113 -4.89 -18.82 -16.68
C ILE A 113 -4.98 -17.76 -15.58
N PHE A 114 -5.44 -16.58 -15.97
CA PHE A 114 -5.67 -15.45 -15.06
C PHE A 114 -7.13 -15.08 -15.05
N HIS A 115 -7.65 -14.68 -13.88
CA HIS A 115 -9.02 -14.24 -13.64
C HIS A 115 -9.06 -12.94 -12.86
N ASN A 116 -10.21 -12.26 -12.90
CA ASN A 116 -10.51 -11.26 -11.88
C ASN A 116 -10.71 -11.96 -10.53
N TRP A 117 -10.53 -11.20 -9.44
CA TRP A 117 -10.65 -11.72 -8.07
C TRP A 117 -12.05 -12.30 -7.77
N ASP A 118 -13.10 -11.78 -8.44
CA ASP A 118 -14.50 -12.17 -8.30
C ASP A 118 -14.99 -13.07 -9.46
N TYR A 119 -14.07 -13.54 -10.31
CA TYR A 119 -14.38 -14.30 -11.52
C TYR A 119 -15.38 -13.63 -12.47
N SER A 120 -15.60 -12.32 -12.31
CA SER A 120 -16.56 -11.57 -13.13
C SER A 120 -16.11 -11.39 -14.59
N CYS A 121 -17.10 -11.26 -15.46
CA CYS A 121 -16.97 -10.96 -16.88
C CYS A 121 -17.61 -9.59 -17.14
N ASN A 122 -16.80 -8.58 -17.43
CA ASN A 122 -17.26 -7.20 -17.43
C ASN A 122 -17.49 -6.63 -18.84
N GLY A 123 -17.01 -7.30 -19.89
CA GLY A 123 -17.11 -6.77 -21.26
C GLY A 123 -16.30 -5.48 -21.44
N PRO A 124 -16.84 -4.47 -22.16
CA PRO A 124 -16.17 -3.18 -22.32
C PRO A 124 -15.99 -2.47 -20.98
N THR A 125 -14.75 -2.22 -20.58
CA THR A 125 -14.40 -1.71 -19.25
C THR A 125 -13.33 -0.63 -19.37
N THR A 126 -13.53 0.52 -18.69
CA THR A 126 -12.58 1.64 -18.66
C THR A 126 -11.43 1.41 -17.69
N MET A 127 -10.31 2.12 -17.85
CA MET A 127 -9.19 2.08 -16.92
C MET A 127 -9.59 2.58 -15.53
N THR A 128 -10.49 3.55 -15.43
CA THR A 128 -11.07 3.96 -14.14
C THR A 128 -11.81 2.80 -13.47
N THR A 129 -12.67 2.10 -14.21
CA THR A 129 -13.41 0.93 -13.68
C THR A 129 -12.46 -0.19 -13.24
N VAL A 130 -11.33 -0.38 -13.96
CA VAL A 130 -10.28 -1.33 -13.57
C VAL A 130 -9.77 -1.05 -12.15
N LEU A 131 -9.48 0.22 -11.80
CA LEU A 131 -9.05 0.58 -10.44
C LEU A 131 -10.19 0.50 -9.43
N VAL A 132 -11.37 1.03 -9.77
CA VAL A 132 -12.54 1.07 -8.87
C VAL A 132 -12.98 -0.34 -8.47
N ARG A 133 -13.10 -1.25 -9.43
CA ARG A 133 -13.46 -2.64 -9.17
C ARG A 133 -12.27 -3.56 -8.89
N SER A 134 -11.07 -3.00 -8.92
CA SER A 134 -9.83 -3.75 -8.69
C SER A 134 -9.65 -4.96 -9.62
N LEU A 135 -9.96 -4.81 -10.91
CA LEU A 135 -9.91 -5.90 -11.89
C LEU A 135 -8.47 -6.26 -12.26
N ASN A 136 -8.12 -7.55 -12.15
CA ASN A 136 -6.78 -8.04 -12.50
C ASN A 136 -6.53 -8.01 -14.00
N LEU A 137 -7.55 -8.43 -14.78
CA LEU A 137 -7.42 -8.59 -16.22
C LEU A 137 -7.19 -7.26 -16.95
N GLY A 138 -7.66 -6.14 -16.37
CA GLY A 138 -7.40 -4.82 -16.93
C GLY A 138 -5.95 -4.38 -16.84
N THR A 139 -5.31 -4.58 -15.68
CA THR A 139 -3.88 -4.27 -15.53
C THR A 139 -2.99 -5.26 -16.26
N LEU A 140 -3.38 -6.53 -16.31
CA LEU A 140 -2.73 -7.54 -17.14
C LEU A 140 -2.76 -7.16 -18.62
N TRP A 141 -3.93 -6.75 -19.16
CA TRP A 141 -4.06 -6.25 -20.52
C TRP A 141 -3.16 -5.02 -20.75
N LEU A 142 -3.18 -4.07 -19.81
CA LEU A 142 -2.37 -2.86 -19.88
C LEU A 142 -0.88 -3.19 -20.00
N THR A 143 -0.36 -4.12 -19.20
CA THR A 143 1.07 -4.45 -19.23
C THR A 143 1.44 -5.35 -20.43
N THR A 144 0.64 -6.38 -20.72
CA THR A 144 1.02 -7.37 -21.74
C THR A 144 0.70 -6.97 -23.17
N LYS A 145 -0.27 -6.07 -23.39
CA LYS A 145 -0.75 -5.67 -24.73
C LYS A 145 -0.40 -4.22 -25.09
N VAL A 146 -0.19 -3.36 -24.09
CA VAL A 146 -0.03 -1.91 -24.32
C VAL A 146 1.37 -1.41 -23.97
N LEU A 147 1.84 -1.67 -22.72
CA LEU A 147 3.11 -1.15 -22.22
C LEU A 147 4.32 -1.99 -22.67
N GLY A 148 4.18 -3.31 -22.56
CA GLY A 148 5.33 -4.22 -22.65
C GLY A 148 6.23 -4.15 -21.39
N PRO A 149 7.18 -5.10 -21.26
CA PRO A 149 8.02 -5.22 -20.07
C PRO A 149 8.93 -4.01 -19.86
N ASP A 150 9.53 -3.45 -20.91
CA ASP A 150 10.52 -2.39 -20.79
C ASP A 150 9.93 -1.11 -20.20
N ILE A 151 8.73 -0.71 -20.64
CA ILE A 151 8.04 0.46 -20.09
C ILE A 151 7.61 0.16 -18.66
N PHE A 152 6.96 -0.98 -18.43
CA PHE A 152 6.45 -1.35 -17.12
C PHE A 152 7.56 -1.36 -16.06
N TYR A 153 8.63 -2.15 -16.23
CA TYR A 153 9.69 -2.27 -15.23
C TYR A 153 10.51 -0.97 -15.08
N ARG A 154 10.63 -0.14 -16.12
CA ARG A 154 11.23 1.18 -15.98
C ARG A 154 10.47 2.04 -14.97
N TYR A 155 9.13 2.07 -15.02
CA TYR A 155 8.33 2.81 -14.04
C TYR A 155 8.39 2.19 -12.66
N ILE A 156 8.32 0.85 -12.55
CA ILE A 156 8.42 0.17 -11.26
C ILE A 156 9.73 0.51 -10.55
N ARG A 157 10.86 0.48 -11.28
CA ARG A 157 12.16 0.91 -10.73
C ARG A 157 12.21 2.40 -10.43
N ALA A 158 11.57 3.25 -11.26
CA ALA A 158 11.49 4.68 -11.01
C ALA A 158 10.73 4.99 -9.71
N PHE A 159 9.69 4.22 -9.37
CA PHE A 159 8.97 4.32 -8.09
C PHE A 159 9.77 3.79 -6.88
N GLY A 160 10.98 3.26 -7.08
CA GLY A 160 11.88 2.82 -6.00
C GLY A 160 11.78 1.33 -5.66
N PHE A 161 11.01 0.54 -6.42
CA PHE A 161 10.94 -0.90 -6.19
C PHE A 161 12.16 -1.62 -6.77
N GLY A 162 12.71 -2.56 -6.01
CA GLY A 162 13.93 -3.29 -6.35
C GLY A 162 15.22 -2.62 -5.87
N GLU A 163 15.12 -1.53 -5.08
CA GLU A 163 16.23 -0.86 -4.41
C GLU A 163 15.84 -0.43 -2.99
N PRO A 164 16.79 -0.22 -2.06
CA PRO A 164 16.48 0.30 -0.73
C PRO A 164 15.77 1.65 -0.80
N SER A 165 14.88 1.92 0.14
CA SER A 165 14.11 3.18 0.20
C SER A 165 15.00 4.42 0.40
N GLY A 166 16.19 4.21 0.97
CA GLY A 166 17.12 5.28 1.32
C GLY A 166 16.78 5.97 2.64
N SER A 167 15.97 5.36 3.47
CA SER A 167 15.57 5.87 4.79
C SER A 167 16.73 6.02 5.77
N GLY A 168 17.81 5.25 5.56
CA GLY A 168 18.91 5.11 6.49
C GLY A 168 18.61 4.19 7.68
N LEU A 169 17.45 3.54 7.69
CA LEU A 169 17.10 2.53 8.69
C LEU A 169 17.84 1.21 8.42
N SER A 170 18.18 0.51 9.49
CA SER A 170 18.86 -0.77 9.37
C SER A 170 17.95 -1.82 8.76
N GLY A 171 18.47 -2.63 7.84
CA GLY A 171 17.69 -3.68 7.19
C GLY A 171 16.76 -3.20 6.08
N ASP A 172 16.90 -1.95 5.58
CA ASP A 172 16.08 -1.38 4.50
C ASP A 172 16.07 -2.31 3.27
N ALA A 173 14.99 -3.06 3.12
CA ALA A 173 14.88 -4.12 2.14
C ALA A 173 14.70 -3.58 0.72
N SER A 174 15.44 -4.16 -0.23
CA SER A 174 15.28 -3.82 -1.66
C SER A 174 14.01 -4.37 -2.28
N GLY A 175 13.39 -5.37 -1.66
CA GLY A 175 12.34 -6.14 -2.30
C GLY A 175 12.87 -7.04 -3.44
N ILE A 176 11.95 -7.69 -4.16
CA ILE A 176 12.27 -8.56 -5.30
C ILE A 176 11.45 -8.11 -6.50
N VAL A 177 12.15 -7.62 -7.53
CA VAL A 177 11.57 -7.20 -8.80
C VAL A 177 12.28 -7.94 -9.93
N ARG A 178 11.72 -9.07 -10.34
CA ARG A 178 12.18 -9.78 -11.54
C ARG A 178 11.67 -9.08 -12.79
N SER A 179 12.49 -9.02 -13.81
CA SER A 179 12.21 -8.33 -15.06
C SER A 179 12.65 -9.18 -16.27
N ASN A 180 12.34 -8.71 -17.45
CA ASN A 180 12.75 -9.36 -18.70
C ASN A 180 14.28 -9.43 -18.93
N ALA A 181 15.08 -8.91 -18.01
CA ALA A 181 16.52 -9.10 -17.98
C ALA A 181 16.95 -10.40 -17.26
N ASP A 182 16.05 -11.01 -16.49
CA ASP A 182 16.32 -12.21 -15.70
C ASP A 182 16.02 -13.47 -16.52
N ALA A 183 16.89 -14.49 -16.41
CA ALA A 183 16.85 -15.67 -17.27
C ALA A 183 15.61 -16.56 -17.10
N ASP A 184 15.00 -16.54 -15.91
CA ASP A 184 13.81 -17.32 -15.55
C ASP A 184 12.51 -16.51 -15.66
N TRP A 185 12.59 -15.29 -16.19
CA TRP A 185 11.41 -14.46 -16.39
C TRP A 185 10.56 -14.94 -17.58
N SER A 186 9.25 -14.78 -17.44
CA SER A 186 8.27 -15.10 -18.48
C SER A 186 7.20 -13.99 -18.61
N LEU A 187 6.43 -14.04 -19.69
CA LEU A 187 5.31 -13.11 -19.88
C LEU A 187 4.22 -13.29 -18.79
N ALA A 188 4.16 -14.46 -18.14
CA ALA A 188 3.27 -14.68 -17.00
C ALA A 188 3.70 -13.86 -15.78
N ASP A 189 5.01 -13.61 -15.62
CA ASP A 189 5.50 -12.76 -14.53
C ASP A 189 5.11 -11.30 -14.77
N LEU A 190 5.19 -10.79 -16.00
CA LEU A 190 4.67 -9.47 -16.35
C LEU A 190 3.18 -9.36 -16.05
N ALA A 191 2.41 -10.40 -16.36
CA ALA A 191 0.98 -10.44 -16.12
C ALA A 191 0.66 -10.37 -14.62
N SER A 192 1.29 -11.22 -13.78
CA SER A 192 1.07 -11.22 -12.33
C SER A 192 1.61 -9.98 -11.64
N ASN A 193 2.79 -9.48 -12.03
CA ASN A 193 3.39 -8.27 -11.47
C ASN A 193 2.50 -7.03 -11.67
N SER A 194 1.70 -7.01 -12.74
CA SER A 194 0.78 -5.91 -13.05
C SER A 194 -0.24 -5.61 -11.95
N PHE A 195 -0.57 -6.61 -11.12
CA PHE A 195 -1.51 -6.48 -10.01
C PHE A 195 -0.89 -6.86 -8.64
N GLY A 196 0.45 -6.86 -8.59
CA GLY A 196 1.21 -6.99 -7.34
C GLY A 196 1.40 -8.42 -6.84
N GLN A 197 1.38 -9.42 -7.71
CA GLN A 197 1.78 -10.80 -7.43
C GLN A 197 3.07 -11.14 -8.18
N GLY A 198 3.92 -12.00 -7.60
CA GLY A 198 5.23 -12.34 -8.17
C GLY A 198 6.26 -11.21 -8.04
N ILE A 199 5.96 -10.15 -7.31
CA ILE A 199 6.85 -9.05 -6.92
C ILE A 199 6.76 -8.90 -5.40
N SER A 200 7.88 -8.69 -4.72
CA SER A 200 7.90 -8.53 -3.27
C SER A 200 8.49 -7.17 -2.88
N VAL A 201 7.85 -6.50 -1.94
CA VAL A 201 8.17 -5.13 -1.53
C VAL A 201 8.03 -4.98 -0.02
N SER A 202 8.71 -4.00 0.60
CA SER A 202 8.46 -3.62 1.99
C SER A 202 7.29 -2.64 2.13
N ALA A 203 6.73 -2.53 3.34
CA ALA A 203 5.69 -1.53 3.63
C ALA A 203 6.21 -0.11 3.43
N LEU A 204 7.47 0.14 3.78
CA LEU A 204 8.13 1.43 3.57
C LEU A 204 8.26 1.78 2.08
N GLN A 205 8.59 0.80 1.21
CA GLN A 205 8.59 1.02 -0.24
C GLN A 205 7.18 1.35 -0.76
N MET A 206 6.15 0.65 -0.25
CA MET A 206 4.76 0.89 -0.68
C MET A 206 4.30 2.30 -0.34
N ILE A 207 4.47 2.74 0.91
CA ILE A 207 4.03 4.09 1.31
C ILE A 207 4.83 5.18 0.58
N THR A 208 6.14 4.99 0.41
CA THR A 208 7.01 5.92 -0.31
C THR A 208 6.64 6.05 -1.79
N GLY A 209 6.35 4.92 -2.44
CA GLY A 209 5.93 4.90 -3.85
C GLY A 209 4.57 5.59 -4.05
N VAL A 210 3.59 5.33 -3.18
CA VAL A 210 2.27 6.00 -3.27
C VAL A 210 2.37 7.47 -2.88
N ALA A 211 3.26 7.87 -1.95
CA ALA A 211 3.53 9.26 -1.66
C ALA A 211 3.94 10.04 -2.92
N ALA A 212 4.69 9.43 -3.83
CA ALA A 212 5.04 10.06 -5.12
C ALA A 212 3.81 10.35 -5.99
N ILE A 213 2.78 9.51 -5.95
CA ILE A 213 1.51 9.78 -6.63
C ILE A 213 0.77 10.94 -5.94
N VAL A 214 0.74 10.92 -4.61
CA VAL A 214 -0.03 11.87 -3.81
C VAL A 214 0.56 13.28 -3.86
N ASN A 215 1.88 13.43 -3.94
CA ASN A 215 2.60 14.72 -3.90
C ASN A 215 2.88 15.35 -5.26
N GLY A 216 2.29 14.85 -6.34
CA GLY A 216 2.46 15.41 -7.68
C GLY A 216 3.67 14.85 -8.46
N GLY A 217 4.12 13.62 -8.14
CA GLY A 217 5.05 12.85 -8.96
C GLY A 217 6.49 12.78 -8.45
N ASN A 218 6.79 13.25 -7.24
CA ASN A 218 8.14 13.27 -6.69
C ASN A 218 8.36 12.10 -5.72
N LEU A 219 9.29 11.20 -6.01
CA LEU A 219 9.74 10.19 -5.06
C LEU A 219 10.60 10.87 -4.00
N MET A 220 10.06 11.02 -2.81
CA MET A 220 10.77 11.58 -1.67
C MET A 220 11.66 10.51 -1.03
N GLN A 221 12.77 10.93 -0.43
CA GLN A 221 13.53 10.07 0.49
C GLN A 221 12.78 10.02 1.82
N PRO A 222 12.31 8.84 2.28
CA PRO A 222 11.69 8.74 3.58
C PRO A 222 12.73 8.97 4.68
N TYR A 223 12.34 9.59 5.78
CA TYR A 223 13.24 9.83 6.90
C TYR A 223 12.53 9.83 8.25
N LEU A 224 13.27 9.42 9.27
CA LEU A 224 12.82 9.33 10.65
C LEU A 224 13.51 10.35 11.57
N VAL A 225 14.74 10.76 11.25
CA VAL A 225 15.49 11.74 12.05
C VAL A 225 15.12 13.15 11.57
N LYS A 226 14.46 13.91 12.43
CA LYS A 226 14.07 15.31 12.18
C LYS A 226 15.26 16.23 12.39
N GLU A 227 15.93 16.10 13.53
CA GLU A 227 17.10 16.92 13.85
C GLU A 227 18.09 16.22 14.79
N VAL A 228 19.34 16.66 14.70
CA VAL A 228 20.44 16.18 15.54
C VAL A 228 21.07 17.36 16.27
N HIS A 229 21.09 17.31 17.60
CA HIS A 229 21.78 18.27 18.45
C HIS A 229 23.14 17.68 18.88
N SER A 230 24.22 18.36 18.54
CA SER A 230 25.57 17.94 18.91
C SER A 230 26.47 19.17 19.11
N ASN A 231 27.17 19.21 20.24
CA ASN A 231 28.15 20.25 20.58
C ASN A 231 27.61 21.70 20.38
N GLY A 232 26.36 21.94 20.81
CA GLY A 232 25.72 23.26 20.68
C GLY A 232 25.25 23.63 19.25
N THR A 233 25.38 22.71 18.30
CA THR A 233 24.91 22.87 16.91
C THR A 233 23.69 21.99 16.68
N THR A 234 22.64 22.54 16.05
CA THR A 234 21.46 21.81 15.60
C THR A 234 21.51 21.64 14.09
N ARG A 235 21.40 20.41 13.63
CA ARG A 235 21.30 20.09 12.20
C ARG A 235 19.90 19.51 11.91
N LEU A 236 19.12 20.24 11.13
CA LEU A 236 17.80 19.82 10.63
C LEU A 236 17.95 18.94 9.39
N THR A 237 17.17 17.86 9.31
CA THR A 237 17.00 17.10 8.08
C THR A 237 16.14 17.92 7.12
N GLN A 238 16.62 18.07 5.89
CA GLN A 238 15.85 18.71 4.82
C GLN A 238 15.17 17.64 3.97
N PRO A 239 13.86 17.79 3.67
CA PRO A 239 13.17 16.91 2.73
C PRO A 239 13.92 16.83 1.40
N THR A 240 14.16 15.61 0.93
CA THR A 240 14.95 15.37 -0.28
C THR A 240 14.12 14.66 -1.34
N VAL A 241 14.03 15.24 -2.53
CA VAL A 241 13.45 14.59 -3.71
C VAL A 241 14.53 13.70 -4.33
N ARG A 242 14.33 12.38 -4.32
CA ARG A 242 15.23 11.44 -5.00
C ARG A 242 15.13 11.60 -6.52
N ARG A 243 13.93 11.68 -7.05
CA ARG A 243 13.63 11.90 -8.48
C ARG A 243 12.15 12.20 -8.71
N ARG A 244 11.83 12.77 -9.87
CA ARG A 244 10.45 12.79 -10.39
C ARG A 244 10.17 11.48 -11.12
N VAL A 245 9.06 10.82 -10.77
CA VAL A 245 8.68 9.52 -11.34
C VAL A 245 7.64 9.66 -12.44
N ILE A 246 6.63 10.49 -12.19
CA ILE A 246 5.52 10.79 -13.10
C ILE A 246 5.30 12.29 -13.16
N SER A 247 4.59 12.75 -14.18
CA SER A 247 4.17 14.14 -14.29
C SER A 247 3.17 14.53 -13.20
N SER A 248 3.06 15.81 -12.90
CA SER A 248 2.04 16.33 -11.97
C SER A 248 0.61 16.09 -12.48
N GLU A 249 0.42 16.09 -13.79
CA GLU A 249 -0.86 15.81 -14.45
C GLU A 249 -1.26 14.34 -14.25
N THR A 250 -0.32 13.41 -14.48
CA THR A 250 -0.56 11.99 -14.22
C THR A 250 -0.86 11.75 -12.74
N ALA A 251 -0.11 12.37 -11.84
CA ALA A 251 -0.32 12.26 -10.40
C ALA A 251 -1.72 12.75 -10.00
N ALA A 252 -2.17 13.90 -10.54
CA ALA A 252 -3.52 14.40 -10.31
C ALA A 252 -4.59 13.42 -10.82
N THR A 253 -4.42 12.91 -12.04
CA THR A 253 -5.34 11.92 -12.64
C THR A 253 -5.45 10.65 -11.79
N ILE A 254 -4.32 10.11 -11.31
CA ILE A 254 -4.36 8.91 -10.44
C ILE A 254 -5.02 9.21 -9.09
N ARG A 255 -4.78 10.39 -8.48
CA ARG A 255 -5.47 10.79 -7.25
C ARG A 255 -6.99 10.86 -7.44
N GLU A 256 -7.47 11.42 -8.57
CA GLU A 256 -8.89 11.44 -8.91
C GLU A 256 -9.46 10.03 -9.05
N MET A 257 -8.72 9.11 -9.69
CA MET A 257 -9.13 7.69 -9.76
C MET A 257 -9.14 7.04 -8.36
N MET A 258 -8.19 7.34 -7.48
CA MET A 258 -8.18 6.87 -6.07
C MET A 258 -9.37 7.43 -5.27
N GLN A 259 -9.80 8.66 -5.54
CA GLN A 259 -11.00 9.24 -4.93
C GLN A 259 -12.26 8.48 -5.39
N GLN A 260 -12.36 8.14 -6.67
CA GLN A 260 -13.48 7.34 -7.19
C GLN A 260 -13.49 5.92 -6.60
N VAL A 261 -12.32 5.30 -6.38
CA VAL A 261 -12.21 4.02 -5.66
C VAL A 261 -12.79 4.14 -4.25
N LEU A 262 -12.44 5.20 -3.52
CA LEU A 262 -12.92 5.41 -2.16
C LEU A 262 -14.43 5.71 -2.14
N GLN A 263 -14.94 6.50 -3.08
CA GLN A 263 -16.37 6.80 -3.19
C GLN A 263 -17.22 5.56 -3.49
N ALA A 264 -16.67 4.60 -4.23
CA ALA A 264 -17.32 3.31 -4.48
C ALA A 264 -17.23 2.34 -3.29
N ASN A 265 -16.29 2.58 -2.36
CA ASN A 265 -16.11 1.80 -1.14
C ASN A 265 -16.72 2.52 0.07
N THR A 266 -17.93 2.13 0.43
CA THR A 266 -18.67 2.74 1.55
C THR A 266 -18.05 2.49 2.93
N LEU A 267 -17.00 1.67 3.02
CA LEU A 267 -16.34 1.30 4.28
C LEU A 267 -15.15 2.21 4.63
N ALA A 268 -14.77 3.13 3.75
CA ALA A 268 -13.61 4.01 3.95
C ALA A 268 -13.92 5.52 3.94
N PRO A 269 -15.15 6.01 4.22
CA PRO A 269 -15.40 7.45 4.23
C PRO A 269 -14.64 8.09 5.41
N VAL A 270 -13.95 9.21 5.16
CA VAL A 270 -13.30 9.99 6.21
C VAL A 270 -14.24 11.13 6.60
N PRO A 271 -14.89 11.10 7.79
CA PRO A 271 -15.83 12.12 8.20
C PRO A 271 -15.22 13.53 8.17
N GLY A 272 -15.89 14.46 7.48
CA GLY A 272 -15.43 15.84 7.34
C GLY A 272 -14.37 16.08 6.26
N TYR A 273 -13.86 15.04 5.59
CA TYR A 273 -12.79 15.21 4.63
C TYR A 273 -13.01 14.45 3.32
N THR A 274 -12.56 15.06 2.22
CA THR A 274 -12.35 14.32 0.98
C THR A 274 -11.07 13.50 1.06
N ALA A 275 -11.08 12.32 0.49
CA ALA A 275 -9.95 11.40 0.55
C ALA A 275 -9.85 10.54 -0.70
N GLY A 276 -8.73 9.90 -0.89
CA GLY A 276 -8.51 8.88 -1.91
C GLY A 276 -7.80 7.66 -1.33
N GLY A 277 -8.05 6.49 -1.90
CA GLY A 277 -7.41 5.28 -1.39
C GLY A 277 -7.53 4.09 -2.30
N LYS A 278 -6.88 2.98 -1.89
CA LYS A 278 -6.91 1.70 -2.59
C LYS A 278 -6.70 0.55 -1.62
N SER A 279 -7.56 -0.46 -1.71
CA SER A 279 -7.40 -1.73 -0.99
C SER A 279 -6.48 -2.69 -1.73
N GLY A 280 -5.80 -3.54 -0.97
CA GLY A 280 -5.03 -4.68 -1.43
C GLY A 280 -5.44 -5.96 -0.71
N THR A 281 -5.25 -7.08 -1.38
CA THR A 281 -5.29 -8.42 -0.81
C THR A 281 -4.24 -9.22 -1.56
N ALA A 282 -3.23 -9.67 -0.85
CA ALA A 282 -2.23 -10.58 -1.38
C ALA A 282 -2.50 -11.99 -0.84
N TYR A 283 -2.23 -12.99 -1.66
CA TYR A 283 -2.27 -14.39 -1.25
C TYR A 283 -0.87 -14.82 -0.85
N VAL A 284 -0.76 -15.39 0.36
CA VAL A 284 0.50 -15.99 0.80
C VAL A 284 0.56 -17.41 0.25
N PRO A 285 1.59 -17.79 -0.54
CA PRO A 285 1.76 -19.16 -0.98
C PRO A 285 1.89 -20.08 0.23
N THR A 286 0.86 -20.85 0.54
CA THR A 286 0.88 -21.80 1.65
C THR A 286 1.33 -23.16 1.16
N VAL A 287 2.13 -23.86 1.99
CA VAL A 287 2.38 -25.28 1.81
C VAL A 287 1.05 -25.99 1.99
N ALA A 288 0.66 -26.79 1.00
CA ALA A 288 -0.57 -27.59 1.09
C ALA A 288 -0.60 -28.41 2.38
N THR A 289 -1.56 -28.11 3.25
CA THR A 289 -1.84 -28.94 4.43
C THR A 289 -2.73 -30.11 4.00
N LYS A 290 -2.54 -31.28 4.62
CA LYS A 290 -3.39 -32.44 4.37
C LYS A 290 -4.54 -32.45 5.39
N ASN A 291 -5.77 -32.67 4.92
CA ASN A 291 -6.90 -32.95 5.80
C ASN A 291 -6.74 -34.33 6.47
N SER A 292 -7.63 -34.66 7.41
CA SER A 292 -7.64 -35.97 8.08
C SER A 292 -7.85 -37.17 7.13
N ALA A 293 -8.33 -36.94 5.89
CA ALA A 293 -8.49 -37.95 4.85
C ALA A 293 -7.25 -38.07 3.95
N GLY A 294 -6.23 -37.20 4.15
CA GLY A 294 -4.99 -37.19 3.37
C GLY A 294 -5.02 -36.34 2.09
N ASP A 295 -6.15 -35.66 1.81
CA ASP A 295 -6.27 -34.77 0.66
C ASP A 295 -5.54 -33.44 0.94
N ALA A 296 -4.73 -33.01 -0.02
CA ALA A 296 -4.07 -31.71 0.04
C ALA A 296 -5.09 -30.60 -0.22
N TYR A 297 -5.24 -29.67 0.71
CA TYR A 297 -5.95 -28.42 0.48
C TYR A 297 -5.05 -27.24 0.86
N ALA A 298 -5.08 -26.20 0.07
CA ALA A 298 -4.44 -24.95 0.42
C ALA A 298 -5.41 -24.14 1.29
N GLN A 299 -5.03 -23.88 2.55
CA GLN A 299 -5.74 -22.86 3.31
C GLN A 299 -5.34 -21.51 2.73
N GLU A 300 -6.30 -20.73 2.24
CA GLU A 300 -6.04 -19.38 1.76
C GLU A 300 -5.60 -18.52 2.95
N VAL A 301 -4.35 -18.10 2.90
CA VAL A 301 -3.78 -17.12 3.83
C VAL A 301 -3.59 -15.84 3.07
N THR A 302 -4.09 -14.73 3.59
CA THR A 302 -4.07 -13.44 2.93
C THR A 302 -3.36 -12.37 3.75
N ILE A 303 -2.86 -11.35 3.05
CA ILE A 303 -2.38 -10.10 3.63
C ILE A 303 -3.30 -8.98 3.11
N PRO A 304 -4.41 -8.69 3.81
CA PRO A 304 -5.26 -7.55 3.50
C PRO A 304 -4.53 -6.24 3.81
N SER A 305 -4.66 -5.25 2.94
CA SER A 305 -4.05 -3.94 3.12
C SER A 305 -4.94 -2.81 2.59
N TYR A 306 -4.69 -1.61 3.08
CA TYR A 306 -5.27 -0.37 2.57
C TYR A 306 -4.23 0.74 2.59
N ILE A 307 -4.21 1.55 1.53
CA ILE A 307 -3.46 2.79 1.49
C ILE A 307 -4.39 3.93 1.10
N GLY A 308 -4.33 5.03 1.84
CA GLY A 308 -5.17 6.18 1.56
C GLY A 308 -4.56 7.47 2.07
N PHE A 309 -5.00 8.57 1.50
CA PHE A 309 -4.55 9.91 1.83
C PHE A 309 -5.73 10.86 2.05
N ALA A 310 -5.52 11.86 2.89
CA ALA A 310 -6.49 12.91 3.16
C ALA A 310 -5.80 14.20 3.66
N PRO A 311 -6.42 15.41 3.48
CA PRO A 311 -7.51 15.71 2.54
C PRO A 311 -7.10 15.54 1.08
N PHE A 312 -8.07 15.53 0.15
CA PHE A 312 -7.80 15.27 -1.27
C PHE A 312 -6.99 16.39 -1.95
N ASP A 313 -7.38 17.65 -1.76
CA ASP A 313 -6.75 18.80 -2.45
C ASP A 313 -5.36 19.10 -1.90
N HIS A 314 -5.20 19.05 -0.57
CA HIS A 314 -3.95 19.32 0.13
C HIS A 314 -3.61 18.17 1.09
N PRO A 315 -3.10 17.05 0.56
CA PRO A 315 -2.82 15.87 1.39
C PRO A 315 -1.87 16.18 2.55
N ARG A 316 -2.33 15.92 3.77
CA ARG A 316 -1.55 16.12 5.00
C ARG A 316 -1.00 14.80 5.51
N VAL A 317 -1.73 13.71 5.28
CA VAL A 317 -1.34 12.38 5.69
C VAL A 317 -1.58 11.37 4.60
N LEU A 318 -0.66 10.44 4.47
CA LEU A 318 -0.77 9.19 3.74
C LEU A 318 -0.63 8.05 4.77
N ILE A 319 -1.61 7.15 4.81
CA ILE A 319 -1.68 6.07 5.78
C ILE A 319 -1.65 4.76 5.04
N TYR A 320 -0.78 3.84 5.47
CA TYR A 320 -0.72 2.47 4.99
C TYR A 320 -0.93 1.50 6.15
N ILE A 321 -1.86 0.57 5.97
CA ILE A 321 -2.20 -0.46 6.95
C ILE A 321 -2.19 -1.81 6.25
N LYS A 322 -1.54 -2.80 6.82
CA LYS A 322 -1.64 -4.21 6.44
C LYS A 322 -1.83 -5.11 7.66
N LEU A 323 -2.50 -6.23 7.48
CA LEU A 323 -2.63 -7.30 8.47
C LEU A 323 -1.99 -8.57 7.90
N ASP A 324 -1.27 -9.31 8.74
CA ASP A 324 -0.46 -10.43 8.28
C ASP A 324 -1.12 -11.78 8.53
N ASN A 325 -1.02 -12.66 7.53
CA ASN A 325 -1.37 -14.07 7.58
C ASN A 325 -2.81 -14.34 8.08
N LEU A 326 -3.75 -13.61 7.52
CA LEU A 326 -5.16 -13.81 7.85
C LEU A 326 -5.68 -15.12 7.28
N LYS A 327 -6.28 -15.96 8.13
CA LYS A 327 -6.93 -17.21 7.75
C LYS A 327 -8.41 -16.99 7.44
N SER A 328 -8.72 -16.01 6.62
CA SER A 328 -10.08 -15.63 6.24
C SER A 328 -10.10 -15.28 4.75
N ALA A 329 -11.22 -15.58 4.10
CA ALA A 329 -11.47 -15.14 2.72
C ALA A 329 -11.88 -13.66 2.62
N ASP A 330 -11.89 -12.91 3.73
CA ASP A 330 -12.30 -11.52 3.72
C ASP A 330 -11.27 -10.63 2.99
N PHE A 331 -11.79 -9.73 2.16
CA PHE A 331 -10.97 -8.85 1.34
C PHE A 331 -10.46 -7.64 2.14
N GLY A 332 -9.28 -7.15 1.78
CA GLY A 332 -8.64 -6.00 2.42
C GLY A 332 -9.52 -4.76 2.52
N GLY A 333 -10.41 -4.54 1.53
CA GLY A 333 -11.37 -3.43 1.57
C GLY A 333 -12.41 -3.53 2.69
N VAL A 334 -12.69 -4.73 3.22
CA VAL A 334 -13.65 -4.93 4.32
C VAL A 334 -12.97 -4.75 5.68
N LEU A 335 -11.72 -5.18 5.79
CA LEU A 335 -11.00 -5.22 7.07
C LEU A 335 -10.20 -3.95 7.34
N THR A 336 -9.39 -3.51 6.37
CA THR A 336 -8.43 -2.42 6.58
C THR A 336 -8.93 -1.05 6.14
N ALA A 337 -10.00 -0.96 5.32
CA ALA A 337 -10.58 0.31 4.94
C ALA A 337 -11.26 1.07 6.09
N PRO A 338 -12.02 0.40 7.00
CA PRO A 338 -12.55 1.07 8.20
C PRO A 338 -11.44 1.58 9.12
N MET A 339 -10.33 0.83 9.26
CA MET A 339 -9.17 1.24 10.06
C MET A 339 -8.56 2.53 9.51
N PHE A 340 -8.38 2.61 8.18
CA PHE A 340 -7.94 3.86 7.53
C PHE A 340 -8.91 5.02 7.80
N SER A 341 -10.21 4.80 7.65
CA SER A 341 -11.24 5.81 7.86
C SER A 341 -11.18 6.42 9.27
N HIS A 342 -11.12 5.54 10.27
CA HIS A 342 -11.04 5.91 11.68
C HIS A 342 -9.74 6.68 11.96
N LEU A 343 -8.61 6.11 11.62
CA LEU A 343 -7.29 6.69 11.88
C LEU A 343 -7.10 8.03 11.15
N ALA A 344 -7.52 8.15 9.88
CA ALA A 344 -7.43 9.40 9.14
C ALA A 344 -8.26 10.51 9.79
N SER A 345 -9.49 10.20 10.27
CA SER A 345 -10.34 11.16 10.93
C SER A 345 -9.73 11.65 12.25
N GLU A 346 -9.20 10.76 13.08
CA GLU A 346 -8.56 11.11 14.34
C GLU A 346 -7.30 11.96 14.12
N ILE A 347 -6.41 11.54 13.21
CA ILE A 347 -5.17 12.26 12.93
C ILE A 347 -5.45 13.67 12.37
N LEU A 348 -6.37 13.80 11.41
CA LEU A 348 -6.68 15.11 10.84
C LEU A 348 -7.31 16.07 11.87
N THR A 349 -8.13 15.53 12.78
CA THR A 349 -8.67 16.30 13.91
C THR A 349 -7.56 16.73 14.86
N TYR A 350 -6.65 15.82 15.21
CA TYR A 350 -5.50 16.12 16.06
C TYR A 350 -4.56 17.19 15.45
N LEU A 351 -4.35 17.12 14.14
CA LEU A 351 -3.52 18.09 13.39
C LEU A 351 -4.23 19.42 13.13
N ASP A 352 -5.43 19.62 13.66
CA ASP A 352 -6.28 20.81 13.47
C ASP A 352 -6.49 21.17 11.99
N VAL A 353 -6.64 20.13 11.15
CA VAL A 353 -6.92 20.32 9.71
C VAL A 353 -8.37 20.71 9.53
N THR A 354 -8.61 21.85 8.91
CA THR A 354 -9.99 22.31 8.64
C THR A 354 -10.73 21.31 7.75
N PRO A 355 -11.93 20.84 8.15
CA PRO A 355 -12.75 19.98 7.31
C PRO A 355 -13.09 20.64 5.97
N ASP A 356 -12.99 19.88 4.87
CA ASP A 356 -13.34 20.31 3.51
C ASP A 356 -14.76 19.85 3.09
N ARG A 357 -15.46 19.13 3.99
CA ARG A 357 -16.86 18.71 3.88
C ARG A 357 -17.62 18.94 5.18
N PRO A 358 -18.96 19.09 5.13
CA PRO A 358 -19.76 19.10 6.33
C PRO A 358 -19.51 17.83 7.16
N LEU A 359 -19.35 17.98 8.47
CA LEU A 359 -19.35 16.83 9.37
C LEU A 359 -20.74 16.17 9.35
N PRO A 360 -20.81 14.82 9.38
CA PRO A 360 -22.09 14.14 9.50
C PRO A 360 -22.81 14.58 10.77
N ALA A 361 -24.15 14.71 10.72
CA ALA A 361 -24.93 15.08 11.89
C ALA A 361 -24.71 14.02 13.00
N ALA A 362 -24.65 14.47 14.24
CA ALA A 362 -24.30 13.63 15.40
C ALA A 362 -25.12 12.32 15.55
N THR A 363 -26.27 12.22 14.88
CA THR A 363 -27.15 11.04 14.84
C THR A 363 -26.65 9.93 13.91
N GLU A 364 -25.78 10.23 12.93
CA GLU A 364 -25.29 9.23 11.97
C GLU A 364 -24.04 8.49 12.44
N ILE A 365 -23.30 9.09 13.39
CA ILE A 365 -22.05 8.52 13.92
C ILE A 365 -22.30 7.25 14.77
N THR A 366 -23.49 7.12 15.38
CA THR A 366 -23.84 5.97 16.23
C THR A 366 -24.30 4.72 15.47
N ALA A 367 -24.60 4.83 14.18
CA ALA A 367 -25.12 3.70 13.37
C ALA A 367 -24.02 2.92 12.61
N ALA A 368 -22.85 3.52 12.39
CA ALA A 368 -21.73 2.90 11.66
C ALA A 368 -20.73 2.13 12.56
N GLY A 369 -20.90 2.21 13.89
CA GLY A 369 -19.98 1.64 14.89
C GLY A 369 -20.57 0.51 15.74
N ARG A 370 -21.58 -0.24 15.25
CA ARG A 370 -22.11 -1.42 15.92
C ARG A 370 -22.08 -2.65 15.03
#